data_2f31f3699827c6216c30fe3eafc50856
#
_entry.id   2f31f3699827c6216c30fe3eafc50856
#
_cell.length_a   1.000
_cell.length_b   1.000
_cell.length_c   1.000
_cell.angle_alpha   90.00
_cell.angle_beta   90.00
_cell.angle_gamma   90.00
#
_symmetry.space_group_name_H-M   'P 1'
#
loop_
_entity.id
_entity.type
_entity.pdbx_description
1 polymer ?
#
loop_
_entity_poly.entity_id
_entity_poly.type
_entity_poly.pdbx_seq_one_letter_code
_entity_poly.pdbx_strand_id
1 'polypeptide(L)'
;NRRKQRLLSCEENMEDEDMKKRNIMVALLCSMCLAVSSPIPAMADGTKVVTLGADLTQDQKNTMMNYFKADSSQVQVITVTNQDERNLLGNYVPSEQIGTRTLSCAYVKPTQSGGIKVRTANLNYVTCNMIATALSTAGVTNCEVVAACPYEVSGTGALTGVMKAYESASGQELDSTKKDLAAKEVVVT
;
A
#
# COMPACT_ATOMS: atom_id res chain seq x y z
N ASN A 1 51.04 47.07 -36.63
CA ASN A 1 49.60 47.17 -36.33
C ASN A 1 48.77 45.97 -36.76
N ARG A 2 49.05 45.34 -37.92
CA ARG A 2 48.29 44.16 -38.41
C ARG A 2 48.52 42.84 -37.61
N ARG A 3 49.68 42.74 -36.95
CA ARG A 3 49.99 41.53 -36.12
C ARG A 3 49.22 41.51 -34.79
N LYS A 4 49.00 42.71 -34.20
CA LYS A 4 48.23 42.88 -32.96
C LYS A 4 46.72 42.65 -33.18
N GLN A 5 46.19 43.03 -34.35
CA GLN A 5 44.79 42.77 -34.73
C GLN A 5 44.51 41.29 -34.98
N ARG A 6 45.47 40.49 -35.53
CA ARG A 6 45.30 39.05 -35.72
C ARG A 6 45.33 38.26 -34.40
N LEU A 7 46.12 38.73 -33.42
CA LEU A 7 46.15 38.09 -32.10
C LEU A 7 44.87 38.32 -31.32
N LEU A 8 44.31 39.52 -31.35
CA LEU A 8 43.04 39.85 -30.72
C LEU A 8 41.85 39.09 -31.34
N SER A 9 41.82 38.91 -32.66
CA SER A 9 40.79 38.13 -33.34
C SER A 9 40.90 36.62 -33.10
N CYS A 10 42.07 36.08 -32.75
CA CYS A 10 42.25 34.69 -32.36
C CYS A 10 41.80 34.45 -30.91
N GLU A 11 42.02 35.38 -30.01
CA GLU A 11 41.57 35.26 -28.60
C GLU A 11 40.04 35.36 -28.50
N GLU A 12 39.40 36.30 -29.22
CA GLU A 12 37.92 36.38 -29.25
C GLU A 12 37.25 35.10 -29.81
N ASN A 13 37.83 34.47 -30.86
CA ASN A 13 37.29 33.24 -31.41
C ASN A 13 37.51 32.03 -30.49
N MET A 14 38.55 31.99 -29.68
CA MET A 14 38.79 30.91 -28.70
C MET A 14 37.87 31.00 -27.50
N GLU A 15 37.56 32.19 -26.99
CA GLU A 15 36.60 32.38 -25.89
C GLU A 15 35.18 32.06 -26.29
N ASP A 16 34.77 32.36 -27.54
CA ASP A 16 33.45 32.07 -28.07
C ASP A 16 33.21 30.54 -28.30
N GLU A 17 34.26 29.83 -28.77
CA GLU A 17 34.21 28.37 -28.92
C GLU A 17 34.15 27.66 -27.58
N ASP A 18 34.89 28.10 -26.57
CA ASP A 18 34.87 27.52 -25.22
C ASP A 18 33.55 27.82 -24.48
N MET A 19 33.00 29.04 -24.64
CA MET A 19 31.65 29.33 -24.12
C MET A 19 30.58 28.50 -24.78
N LYS A 20 30.67 28.27 -26.09
CA LYS A 20 29.72 27.44 -26.82
C LYS A 20 29.80 25.98 -26.43
N LYS A 21 30.99 25.41 -26.21
CA LYS A 21 31.22 24.05 -25.72
C LYS A 21 30.74 23.88 -24.28
N ARG A 22 30.96 24.87 -23.42
CA ARG A 22 30.50 24.89 -22.02
C ARG A 22 28.98 24.97 -21.91
N ASN A 23 28.33 25.77 -22.77
CA ASN A 23 26.89 25.87 -22.82
C ASN A 23 26.22 24.55 -23.36
N ILE A 24 26.87 23.90 -24.35
CA ILE A 24 26.39 22.59 -24.85
C ILE A 24 26.57 21.50 -23.80
N MET A 25 27.68 21.52 -23.03
CA MET A 25 27.92 20.54 -21.96
C MET A 25 26.98 20.74 -20.78
N VAL A 26 26.65 21.99 -20.43
CA VAL A 26 25.64 22.30 -19.40
C VAL A 26 24.25 21.92 -19.86
N ALA A 27 23.90 22.12 -21.14
CA ALA A 27 22.62 21.68 -21.68
C ALA A 27 22.47 20.15 -21.73
N LEU A 28 23.56 19.42 -22.02
CA LEU A 28 23.59 17.94 -21.98
C LEU A 28 23.51 17.40 -20.55
N LEU A 29 24.11 18.05 -19.56
CA LEU A 29 24.02 17.66 -18.15
C LEU A 29 22.62 17.95 -17.56
N CYS A 30 21.95 19.02 -17.98
CA CYS A 30 20.57 19.31 -17.56
C CYS A 30 19.54 18.37 -18.22
N SER A 31 19.84 17.80 -19.40
CA SER A 31 18.94 16.87 -20.08
C SER A 31 18.93 15.45 -19.46
N MET A 32 19.92 15.13 -18.62
CA MET A 32 20.02 13.82 -17.97
C MET A 32 19.39 13.76 -16.58
N CYS A 33 18.87 14.88 -16.06
CA CYS A 33 18.08 14.96 -14.82
C CYS A 33 16.56 14.86 -15.06
N LEU A 34 16.12 14.50 -16.29
CA LEU A 34 14.72 14.21 -16.56
C LEU A 34 14.40 12.78 -16.14
N ALA A 35 13.95 12.71 -14.90
CA ALA A 35 12.90 11.83 -14.47
C ALA A 35 13.14 10.32 -14.60
N VAL A 36 13.57 9.73 -13.54
CA VAL A 36 12.79 8.61 -13.05
C VAL A 36 11.84 9.14 -11.97
N SER A 37 10.93 10.03 -12.33
CA SER A 37 9.64 10.07 -11.72
C SER A 37 8.88 8.90 -12.33
N SER A 38 9.05 7.71 -11.77
CA SER A 38 8.02 6.68 -11.88
C SER A 38 6.72 7.39 -11.54
N PRO A 39 5.69 7.43 -12.42
CA PRO A 39 4.40 7.90 -11.97
C PRO A 39 4.07 6.98 -10.80
N ILE A 40 4.06 7.52 -9.58
CA ILE A 40 3.32 6.92 -8.48
C ILE A 40 1.93 6.83 -9.09
N PRO A 41 1.38 5.62 -9.33
CA PRO A 41 0.04 5.52 -9.86
C PRO A 41 -0.82 6.33 -8.91
N ALA A 42 -1.36 7.46 -9.39
CA ALA A 42 -2.41 8.16 -8.68
C ALA A 42 -3.48 7.08 -8.51
N MET A 43 -3.64 6.58 -7.28
CA MET A 43 -4.74 5.67 -6.97
C MET A 43 -5.99 6.43 -7.37
N ALA A 44 -6.58 6.03 -8.49
CA ALA A 44 -7.95 6.38 -8.82
C ALA A 44 -8.76 6.10 -7.56
N ASP A 45 -9.76 6.91 -7.25
CA ASP A 45 -10.63 6.78 -6.07
C ASP A 45 -10.87 5.28 -5.83
N GLY A 46 -10.11 4.73 -4.85
CA GLY A 46 -9.68 3.34 -4.90
C GLY A 46 -10.88 2.39 -4.82
N THR A 47 -10.84 1.34 -5.60
CA THR A 47 -11.85 0.26 -5.53
C THR A 47 -12.03 -0.15 -4.08
N LYS A 48 -13.24 0.03 -3.57
CA LYS A 48 -13.61 -0.42 -2.22
C LYS A 48 -13.63 -1.93 -2.21
N VAL A 49 -13.02 -2.54 -1.23
CA VAL A 49 -12.93 -4.00 -1.11
C VAL A 49 -13.51 -4.44 0.23
N VAL A 50 -14.33 -5.46 0.20
CA VAL A 50 -14.81 -6.19 1.38
C VAL A 50 -14.18 -7.56 1.40
N THR A 51 -13.61 -7.97 2.52
CA THR A 51 -13.18 -9.33 2.73
C THR A 51 -14.11 -10.03 3.71
N LEU A 52 -14.52 -11.24 3.39
CA LEU A 52 -15.42 -12.05 4.20
C LEU A 52 -14.72 -13.36 4.59
N GLY A 53 -14.81 -13.73 5.86
CA GLY A 53 -14.31 -15.01 6.33
C GLY A 53 -15.04 -16.18 5.65
N ALA A 54 -14.27 -17.17 5.20
CA ALA A 54 -14.79 -18.31 4.44
C ALA A 54 -15.85 -19.10 5.21
N ASP A 55 -15.69 -19.20 6.52
CA ASP A 55 -16.51 -20.04 7.40
C ASP A 55 -17.76 -19.34 7.96
N LEU A 56 -18.04 -18.13 7.51
CA LEU A 56 -19.29 -17.43 7.81
C LEU A 56 -20.46 -18.06 7.04
N THR A 57 -21.60 -18.18 7.71
CA THR A 57 -22.86 -18.52 7.02
C THR A 57 -23.29 -17.39 6.09
N GLN A 58 -24.21 -17.66 5.16
CA GLN A 58 -24.70 -16.63 4.24
C GLN A 58 -25.37 -15.47 4.99
N ASP A 59 -26.13 -15.76 6.05
CA ASP A 59 -26.78 -14.72 6.87
C ASP A 59 -25.75 -13.83 7.60
N GLN A 60 -24.67 -14.44 8.10
CA GLN A 60 -23.56 -13.70 8.71
C GLN A 60 -22.84 -12.82 7.68
N LYS A 61 -22.61 -13.34 6.46
CA LYS A 61 -22.04 -12.54 5.34
C LYS A 61 -22.93 -11.35 5.02
N ASN A 62 -24.24 -11.56 4.90
CA ASN A 62 -25.20 -10.49 4.65
C ASN A 62 -25.21 -9.47 5.80
N THR A 63 -25.13 -9.92 7.04
CA THR A 63 -25.02 -9.05 8.23
C THR A 63 -23.78 -8.17 8.15
N MET A 64 -22.63 -8.74 7.76
CA MET A 64 -21.38 -7.97 7.64
C MET A 64 -21.41 -6.99 6.49
N MET A 65 -21.95 -7.34 5.34
CA MET A 65 -22.16 -6.42 4.21
C MET A 65 -23.01 -5.22 4.63
N ASN A 66 -24.11 -5.45 5.34
CA ASN A 66 -24.97 -4.39 5.88
C ASN A 66 -24.22 -3.53 6.92
N TYR A 67 -23.45 -4.14 7.81
CA TYR A 67 -22.66 -3.43 8.80
C TYR A 67 -21.64 -2.48 8.14
N PHE A 68 -20.97 -2.93 7.09
CA PHE A 68 -20.04 -2.11 6.30
C PHE A 68 -20.76 -1.09 5.40
N LYS A 69 -22.08 -1.14 5.27
CA LYS A 69 -22.87 -0.36 4.30
C LYS A 69 -22.34 -0.55 2.88
N ALA A 70 -21.96 -1.79 2.55
CA ALA A 70 -21.37 -2.16 1.29
C ALA A 70 -22.39 -2.83 0.38
N ASP A 71 -22.54 -2.29 -0.83
CA ASP A 71 -23.31 -2.92 -1.90
C ASP A 71 -22.35 -3.78 -2.75
N SER A 72 -22.67 -5.06 -2.90
CA SER A 72 -21.86 -6.00 -3.68
C SER A 72 -21.70 -5.60 -5.16
N SER A 73 -22.58 -4.74 -5.67
CA SER A 73 -22.45 -4.16 -7.02
C SER A 73 -21.41 -3.03 -7.10
N GLN A 74 -21.04 -2.44 -5.96
CA GLN A 74 -20.15 -1.28 -5.87
C GLN A 74 -18.81 -1.56 -5.17
N VAL A 75 -18.65 -2.76 -4.65
CA VAL A 75 -17.42 -3.19 -3.95
C VAL A 75 -16.92 -4.50 -4.51
N GLN A 76 -15.63 -4.70 -4.51
CA GLN A 76 -15.08 -6.02 -4.74
C GLN A 76 -15.20 -6.85 -3.46
N VAL A 77 -15.67 -8.09 -3.58
CA VAL A 77 -15.77 -9.02 -2.44
C VAL A 77 -14.73 -10.11 -2.59
N ILE A 78 -13.93 -10.31 -1.55
CA ILE A 78 -12.87 -11.33 -1.49
C ILE A 78 -13.14 -12.27 -0.32
N THR A 79 -13.01 -13.56 -0.53
CA THR A 79 -13.07 -14.56 0.56
C THR A 79 -11.67 -14.76 1.14
N VAL A 80 -11.60 -14.80 2.48
CA VAL A 80 -10.39 -15.13 3.23
C VAL A 80 -10.56 -16.49 3.88
N THR A 81 -9.61 -17.37 3.63
CA THR A 81 -9.59 -18.73 4.15
C THR A 81 -8.63 -18.88 5.33
N ASN A 82 -8.78 -19.91 6.14
CA ASN A 82 -7.83 -20.24 7.21
C ASN A 82 -6.43 -20.55 6.66
N GLN A 83 -6.33 -21.05 5.43
CA GLN A 83 -5.04 -21.23 4.78
C GLN A 83 -4.35 -19.89 4.48
N ASP A 84 -5.10 -18.86 4.08
CA ASP A 84 -4.56 -17.52 3.89
C ASP A 84 -4.00 -16.95 5.21
N GLU A 85 -4.71 -17.13 6.32
CA GLU A 85 -4.25 -16.72 7.65
C GLU A 85 -2.96 -17.44 8.04
N ARG A 86 -2.90 -18.76 7.84
CA ARG A 86 -1.69 -19.54 8.15
C ARG A 86 -0.51 -19.16 7.29
N ASN A 87 -0.72 -18.87 6.02
CA ASN A 87 0.33 -18.46 5.10
C ASN A 87 0.93 -17.08 5.49
N LEU A 88 0.07 -16.16 5.95
CA LEU A 88 0.54 -14.81 6.32
C LEU A 88 1.05 -14.73 7.75
N LEU A 89 0.35 -15.36 8.71
CA LEU A 89 0.54 -15.13 10.14
C LEU A 89 1.13 -16.33 10.87
N GLY A 90 1.15 -17.52 10.26
CA GLY A 90 1.45 -18.78 10.93
C GLY A 90 2.84 -18.89 11.56
N ASN A 91 3.81 -18.09 11.10
CA ASN A 91 5.15 -18.05 11.68
C ASN A 91 5.26 -17.14 12.92
N TYR A 92 4.26 -16.26 13.15
CA TYR A 92 4.33 -15.19 14.13
C TYR A 92 3.22 -15.24 15.17
N VAL A 93 1.99 -15.58 14.73
CA VAL A 93 0.80 -15.60 15.60
C VAL A 93 0.58 -17.01 16.10
N PRO A 94 0.35 -17.20 17.42
CA PRO A 94 0.04 -18.52 17.99
C PRO A 94 -1.12 -19.20 17.27
N SER A 95 -1.02 -20.52 17.06
CA SER A 95 -2.04 -21.30 16.35
C SER A 95 -3.42 -21.23 16.99
N GLU A 96 -3.48 -21.04 18.30
CA GLU A 96 -4.70 -20.87 19.09
C GLU A 96 -5.43 -19.56 18.72
N GLN A 97 -4.67 -18.51 18.38
CA GLN A 97 -5.24 -17.23 17.94
C GLN A 97 -5.71 -17.27 16.48
N ILE A 98 -5.00 -18.00 15.62
CA ILE A 98 -5.42 -18.23 14.23
C ILE A 98 -6.65 -19.13 14.20
N GLY A 99 -6.65 -20.18 15.03
CA GLY A 99 -7.71 -21.16 15.07
C GLY A 99 -7.81 -22.02 13.81
N THR A 100 -9.02 -22.56 13.58
CA THR A 100 -9.30 -23.47 12.45
C THR A 100 -10.37 -22.92 11.50
N ARG A 101 -10.96 -21.76 11.81
CA ARG A 101 -12.06 -21.15 11.06
C ARG A 101 -11.80 -19.66 10.86
N THR A 102 -12.08 -19.16 9.67
CA THR A 102 -11.99 -17.74 9.32
C THR A 102 -13.37 -17.10 9.35
N LEU A 103 -13.61 -16.24 10.34
CA LEU A 103 -14.92 -15.66 10.63
C LEU A 103 -14.93 -14.13 10.57
N SER A 104 -13.80 -13.48 10.78
CA SER A 104 -13.71 -12.03 10.75
C SER A 104 -13.60 -11.47 9.33
N CYS A 105 -14.05 -10.24 9.19
CA CYS A 105 -14.19 -9.53 7.93
C CYS A 105 -13.50 -8.18 7.98
N ALA A 106 -13.20 -7.63 6.82
CA ALA A 106 -12.72 -6.27 6.71
C ALA A 106 -13.34 -5.52 5.53
N TYR A 107 -13.49 -4.21 5.70
CA TYR A 107 -13.77 -3.26 4.64
C TYR A 107 -12.56 -2.35 4.50
N VAL A 108 -12.05 -2.22 3.30
CA VAL A 108 -10.88 -1.40 2.97
C VAL A 108 -11.23 -0.43 1.86
N LYS A 109 -10.96 0.84 2.09
CA LYS A 109 -11.13 1.93 1.14
C LYS A 109 -9.83 2.72 1.05
N PRO A 110 -9.04 2.59 -0.01
CA PRO A 110 -7.93 3.50 -0.26
C PRO A 110 -8.41 4.94 -0.36
N THR A 111 -7.61 5.89 0.17
CA THR A 111 -7.92 7.32 0.14
C THR A 111 -6.73 8.12 -0.37
N GLN A 112 -6.98 9.33 -0.88
CA GLN A 112 -5.92 10.20 -1.40
C GLN A 112 -5.12 10.87 -0.28
N SER A 113 -5.73 11.06 0.89
CA SER A 113 -5.12 11.75 2.03
C SER A 113 -5.81 11.33 3.34
N GLY A 114 -5.29 11.78 4.47
CA GLY A 114 -5.88 11.58 5.79
C GLY A 114 -5.26 10.46 6.61
N GLY A 115 -4.20 9.82 6.10
CA GLY A 115 -3.50 8.75 6.80
C GLY A 115 -4.27 7.43 6.87
N ILE A 116 -3.77 6.52 7.67
CA ILE A 116 -4.40 5.22 7.92
C ILE A 116 -5.40 5.39 9.08
N LYS A 117 -6.68 5.14 8.80
CA LYS A 117 -7.76 5.18 9.78
C LYS A 117 -8.34 3.78 9.96
N VAL A 118 -8.25 3.24 11.17
CA VAL A 118 -8.72 1.88 11.48
C VAL A 118 -9.77 1.92 12.57
N ARG A 119 -10.82 1.13 12.39
CA ARG A 119 -11.82 0.81 13.42
C ARG A 119 -11.99 -0.70 13.51
N THR A 120 -12.16 -1.20 14.73
CA THR A 120 -12.42 -2.63 14.98
C THR A 120 -13.72 -2.80 15.77
N ALA A 121 -14.40 -3.92 15.55
CA ALA A 121 -15.57 -4.32 16.32
C ALA A 121 -15.61 -5.85 16.49
N ASN A 122 -15.84 -6.29 17.73
CA ASN A 122 -15.88 -7.72 18.10
C ASN A 122 -14.58 -8.48 17.78
N LEU A 123 -13.44 -7.84 17.96
CA LEU A 123 -12.11 -8.44 17.85
C LEU A 123 -11.41 -8.34 19.19
N ASN A 124 -10.95 -9.48 19.75
CA ASN A 124 -10.37 -9.55 21.08
C ASN A 124 -8.84 -9.73 21.10
N TYR A 125 -8.22 -10.03 19.96
CA TYR A 125 -6.77 -10.13 19.82
C TYR A 125 -6.22 -9.07 18.88
N VAL A 126 -6.73 -8.98 17.63
CA VAL A 126 -6.27 -7.99 16.66
C VAL A 126 -6.82 -6.60 16.99
N THR A 127 -5.91 -5.65 17.19
CA THR A 127 -6.24 -4.26 17.54
C THR A 127 -6.17 -3.30 16.35
N CYS A 128 -6.72 -2.09 16.52
CA CYS A 128 -6.58 -1.03 15.51
C CYS A 128 -5.10 -0.70 15.23
N ASN A 129 -4.27 -0.67 16.28
CA ASN A 129 -2.84 -0.37 16.13
C ASN A 129 -2.11 -1.44 15.35
N MET A 130 -2.37 -2.72 15.62
CA MET A 130 -1.79 -3.85 14.87
C MET A 130 -2.08 -3.73 13.37
N ILE A 131 -3.33 -3.44 13.00
CA ILE A 131 -3.72 -3.27 11.60
C ILE A 131 -3.04 -2.04 10.99
N ALA A 132 -3.03 -0.91 11.70
CA ALA A 132 -2.42 0.33 11.20
C ALA A 132 -0.91 0.17 11.01
N THR A 133 -0.22 -0.45 11.96
CA THR A 133 1.22 -0.74 11.88
C THR A 133 1.53 -1.68 10.73
N ALA A 134 0.77 -2.78 10.59
CA ALA A 134 0.94 -3.73 9.49
C ALA A 134 0.79 -3.06 8.12
N LEU A 135 -0.23 -2.21 7.96
CA LEU A 135 -0.42 -1.45 6.71
C LEU A 135 0.71 -0.44 6.47
N SER A 136 1.14 0.29 7.49
CA SER A 136 2.24 1.25 7.38
C SER A 136 3.54 0.57 6.99
N THR A 137 3.88 -0.55 7.62
CA THR A 137 5.06 -1.37 7.31
C THR A 137 4.99 -1.93 5.89
N ALA A 138 3.80 -2.30 5.42
CA ALA A 138 3.58 -2.71 4.04
C ALA A 138 3.69 -1.57 3.02
N GLY A 139 3.82 -0.31 3.48
CA GLY A 139 3.99 0.87 2.62
C GLY A 139 2.70 1.61 2.29
N VAL A 140 1.59 1.28 2.95
CA VAL A 140 0.33 2.00 2.81
C VAL A 140 0.43 3.35 3.52
N THR A 141 0.01 4.41 2.87
CA THR A 141 0.04 5.77 3.43
C THR A 141 -1.35 6.31 3.79
N ASN A 142 -2.37 5.96 3.02
CA ASN A 142 -3.71 6.50 3.21
C ASN A 142 -4.79 5.44 2.92
N CYS A 143 -5.61 5.11 3.91
CA CYS A 143 -6.78 4.26 3.76
C CYS A 143 -7.74 4.36 4.95
N GLU A 144 -8.97 3.98 4.73
CA GLU A 144 -9.96 3.73 5.77
C GLU A 144 -10.21 2.22 5.86
N VAL A 145 -10.14 1.68 7.07
CA VAL A 145 -10.36 0.25 7.36
C VAL A 145 -11.38 0.08 8.46
N VAL A 146 -12.29 -0.84 8.27
CA VAL A 146 -13.17 -1.36 9.33
C VAL A 146 -12.99 -2.86 9.38
N ALA A 147 -12.48 -3.39 10.50
CA ALA A 147 -12.29 -4.81 10.72
C ALA A 147 -13.29 -5.29 11.78
N ALA A 148 -14.11 -6.29 11.46
CA ALA A 148 -15.20 -6.66 12.34
C ALA A 148 -15.65 -8.13 12.16
N CYS A 149 -16.41 -8.62 13.14
CA CYS A 149 -17.12 -9.90 13.08
C CYS A 149 -18.51 -9.74 13.69
N PRO A 150 -19.51 -10.56 13.34
CA PRO A 150 -20.83 -10.53 13.97
C PRO A 150 -20.81 -10.83 15.48
N TYR A 151 -19.79 -11.51 15.96
CA TYR A 151 -19.54 -11.87 17.35
C TYR A 151 -18.04 -11.84 17.65
N GLU A 152 -17.65 -11.97 18.90
CA GLU A 152 -16.27 -11.84 19.33
C GLU A 152 -15.39 -12.98 18.84
N VAL A 153 -14.25 -12.63 18.20
CA VAL A 153 -13.23 -13.55 17.67
C VAL A 153 -11.85 -12.91 17.76
N SER A 154 -10.78 -13.67 17.47
CA SER A 154 -9.40 -13.14 17.47
C SER A 154 -9.18 -11.99 16.48
N GLY A 155 -9.74 -12.08 15.28
CA GLY A 155 -9.59 -11.04 14.23
C GLY A 155 -8.48 -11.30 13.22
N THR A 156 -7.77 -12.42 13.29
CA THR A 156 -6.67 -12.78 12.38
C THR A 156 -7.11 -12.84 10.91
N GLY A 157 -8.33 -13.34 10.67
CA GLY A 157 -8.94 -13.32 9.33
C GLY A 157 -9.17 -11.91 8.79
N ALA A 158 -9.59 -10.96 9.65
CA ALA A 158 -9.74 -9.57 9.25
C ALA A 158 -8.39 -8.91 8.92
N LEU A 159 -7.35 -9.16 9.72
CA LEU A 159 -6.00 -8.65 9.44
C LEU A 159 -5.46 -9.20 8.10
N THR A 160 -5.58 -10.51 7.88
CA THR A 160 -5.23 -11.15 6.61
C THR A 160 -6.05 -10.57 5.44
N GLY A 161 -7.33 -10.36 5.69
CA GLY A 161 -8.25 -9.74 4.72
C GLY A 161 -7.86 -8.32 4.34
N VAL A 162 -7.44 -7.50 5.30
CA VAL A 162 -6.97 -6.13 5.05
C VAL A 162 -5.77 -6.11 4.09
N MET A 163 -4.81 -7.00 4.28
CA MET A 163 -3.64 -7.10 3.40
C MET A 163 -4.04 -7.53 1.99
N LYS A 164 -4.86 -8.58 1.85
CA LYS A 164 -5.39 -9.03 0.54
C LYS A 164 -6.24 -7.96 -0.15
N ALA A 165 -7.06 -7.26 0.61
CA ALA A 165 -7.91 -6.19 0.09
C ALA A 165 -7.09 -5.03 -0.45
N TYR A 166 -6.05 -4.64 0.25
CA TYR A 166 -5.17 -3.57 -0.20
C TYR A 166 -4.44 -3.93 -1.51
N GLU A 167 -3.89 -5.14 -1.61
CA GLU A 167 -3.27 -5.63 -2.85
C GLU A 167 -4.26 -5.59 -4.02
N SER A 168 -5.47 -6.07 -3.79
CA SER A 168 -6.52 -6.08 -4.81
C SER A 168 -6.96 -4.67 -5.21
N ALA A 169 -7.10 -3.77 -4.24
CA ALA A 169 -7.54 -2.39 -4.47
C ALA A 169 -6.48 -1.54 -5.17
N SER A 170 -5.20 -1.78 -4.87
CA SER A 170 -4.07 -1.05 -5.46
C SER A 170 -3.61 -1.63 -6.80
N GLY A 171 -3.98 -2.86 -7.10
CA GLY A 171 -3.44 -3.61 -8.25
C GLY A 171 -1.94 -3.92 -8.13
N GLN A 172 -1.36 -3.77 -6.93
CA GLN A 172 0.04 -4.03 -6.64
C GLN A 172 0.15 -5.09 -5.55
N GLU A 173 0.93 -6.13 -5.82
CA GLU A 173 1.32 -7.06 -4.75
C GLU A 173 2.21 -6.33 -3.75
N LEU A 174 1.93 -6.49 -2.48
CA LEU A 174 2.81 -6.02 -1.42
C LEU A 174 4.09 -6.86 -1.45
N ASP A 175 5.22 -6.19 -1.33
CA ASP A 175 6.52 -6.86 -1.25
C ASP A 175 6.51 -7.95 -0.18
N SER A 176 6.99 -9.15 -0.51
CA SER A 176 6.94 -10.31 0.38
C SER A 176 7.70 -10.07 1.70
N THR A 177 8.82 -9.35 1.63
CA THR A 177 9.62 -8.97 2.81
C THR A 177 8.84 -8.01 3.71
N LYS A 178 8.11 -7.06 3.11
CA LYS A 178 7.27 -6.11 3.85
C LYS A 178 6.05 -6.78 4.47
N LYS A 179 5.44 -7.74 3.79
CA LYS A 179 4.36 -8.58 4.37
C LYS A 179 4.84 -9.37 5.57
N ASP A 180 6.02 -9.97 5.46
CA ASP A 180 6.63 -10.74 6.54
C ASP A 180 6.95 -9.85 7.74
N LEU A 181 7.55 -8.68 7.53
CA LEU A 181 7.76 -7.68 8.57
C LEU A 181 6.45 -7.21 9.20
N ALA A 182 5.43 -6.92 8.40
CA ALA A 182 4.12 -6.51 8.89
C ALA A 182 3.47 -7.57 9.77
N ALA A 183 3.55 -8.85 9.37
CA ALA A 183 3.06 -9.98 10.16
C ALA A 183 3.83 -10.16 11.48
N LYS A 184 5.14 -9.94 11.46
CA LYS A 184 6.00 -10.01 12.65
C LYS A 184 5.68 -8.89 13.66
N GLU A 185 5.43 -7.68 13.20
CA GLU A 185 5.12 -6.54 14.07
C GLU A 185 3.78 -6.68 14.79
N VAL A 186 2.85 -7.46 14.24
CA VAL A 186 1.57 -7.79 14.89
C VAL A 186 1.77 -8.40 16.28
N VAL A 187 2.84 -9.14 16.49
CA VAL A 187 3.12 -9.83 17.76
C VAL A 187 3.87 -8.94 18.75
N VAL A 188 4.48 -7.85 18.29
CA VAL A 188 5.30 -6.95 19.10
C VAL A 188 4.53 -5.69 19.56
N THR A 189 3.36 -5.45 18.97
CA THR A 189 2.50 -4.29 19.23
C THR A 189 1.39 -4.62 20.22
#